data_177c4ee527bf69985ea3bf2db2db6da1
#
_entry.id   177c4ee527bf69985ea3bf2db2db6da1
#
_cell.length_a   1.000
_cell.length_b   1.000
_cell.length_c   1.000
_cell.angle_alpha   90.00
_cell.angle_beta   90.00
_cell.angle_gamma   90.00
#
_symmetry.space_group_name_H-M   'P 1'
#
loop_
_entity.id
_entity.type
_entity.pdbx_description
1 polymer ?
#
loop_
_entity_poly.entity_id
_entity_poly.type
_entity_poly.pdbx_seq_one_letter_code
_entity_poly.pdbx_strand_id
1 'polypeptide(L)'
;MKYTEVTLTPLAEDDREQFILDNQWAFKYGAMTEFGQRDDHIDGDGEIISRETIEHCIDDADSETYRIVHDGKNVGGVILKIDRKTQHNSLELFFVLPGSHSQGIGYGAWRAVEALYPETKVWETCTPYFEKRNIHFYVNKCGFQIDQFWCRYFQPEGVMPEEGYPDDGEDGEMFRFIKIMK
;
A
#
# COMPACT_ATOMS: atom_id res chain seq x y z
N MET A 1 -5.78 20.32 7.31
CA MET A 1 -4.43 19.78 7.60
C MET A 1 -3.51 20.23 6.47
N LYS A 2 -2.34 20.76 6.80
CA LYS A 2 -1.36 21.14 5.77
C LYS A 2 -0.67 19.89 5.24
N TYR A 3 -0.58 19.73 3.93
CA TYR A 3 0.09 18.61 3.27
C TYR A 3 1.01 19.13 2.16
N THR A 4 1.94 18.28 1.75
CA THR A 4 2.85 18.58 0.65
C THR A 4 2.18 18.21 -0.66
N GLU A 5 2.16 19.13 -1.60
CA GLU A 5 1.64 18.89 -2.94
C GLU A 5 2.57 17.94 -3.70
N VAL A 6 2.00 16.93 -4.33
CA VAL A 6 2.69 15.94 -5.13
C VAL A 6 1.92 15.66 -6.41
N THR A 7 2.61 15.14 -7.41
CA THR A 7 2.01 14.69 -8.67
C THR A 7 2.07 13.17 -8.77
N LEU A 8 1.00 12.54 -9.28
CA LEU A 8 1.00 11.14 -9.66
C LEU A 8 1.34 11.04 -11.15
N THR A 9 2.41 10.32 -11.47
CA THR A 9 2.85 10.08 -12.85
C THR A 9 2.72 8.60 -13.14
N PRO A 10 2.03 8.18 -14.22
CA PRO A 10 1.94 6.78 -14.59
C PRO A 10 3.34 6.13 -14.68
N LEU A 11 3.45 4.90 -14.19
CA LEU A 11 4.72 4.17 -14.24
C LEU A 11 5.12 3.91 -15.69
N ALA A 12 6.32 4.38 -16.05
CA ALA A 12 6.90 4.10 -17.35
C ALA A 12 7.58 2.71 -17.35
N GLU A 13 7.61 2.05 -18.50
CA GLU A 13 8.17 0.69 -18.62
C GLU A 13 9.66 0.66 -18.28
N ASP A 14 10.40 1.67 -18.65
CA ASP A 14 11.84 1.81 -18.35
C ASP A 14 12.13 2.14 -16.88
N ASP A 15 11.12 2.56 -16.10
CA ASP A 15 11.23 2.84 -14.67
C ASP A 15 10.68 1.67 -13.78
N ARG A 16 10.12 0.63 -14.40
CA ARG A 16 9.51 -0.50 -13.71
C ARG A 16 10.48 -1.19 -12.73
N GLU A 17 11.68 -1.48 -13.20
CA GLU A 17 12.71 -2.14 -12.38
C GLU A 17 13.05 -1.30 -11.13
N GLN A 18 13.26 -0.01 -11.32
CA GLN A 18 13.57 0.89 -10.21
C GLN A 18 12.39 1.04 -9.26
N PHE A 19 11.15 1.01 -9.76
CA PHE A 19 9.94 1.03 -8.93
C PHE A 19 9.88 -0.17 -7.97
N ILE A 20 10.18 -1.38 -8.48
CA ILE A 20 10.19 -2.61 -7.67
C ILE A 20 11.25 -2.52 -6.57
N LEU A 21 12.47 -2.13 -6.93
CA LEU A 21 13.57 -1.96 -5.96
C LEU A 21 13.25 -0.90 -4.90
N ASP A 22 12.67 0.20 -5.29
CA ASP A 22 12.27 1.29 -4.39
C ASP A 22 11.18 0.82 -3.42
N ASN A 23 10.21 0.02 -3.90
CA ASN A 23 9.15 -0.55 -3.09
C ASN A 23 9.74 -1.49 -2.02
N GLN A 24 10.56 -2.46 -2.44
CA GLN A 24 11.23 -3.38 -1.53
C GLN A 24 12.08 -2.64 -0.49
N TRP A 25 12.86 -1.64 -0.92
CA TRP A 25 13.66 -0.82 0.00
C TRP A 25 12.81 -0.06 1.01
N ALA A 26 11.71 0.55 0.59
CA ALA A 26 10.84 1.31 1.47
C ALA A 26 10.17 0.42 2.52
N PHE A 27 9.69 -0.78 2.12
CA PHE A 27 9.11 -1.76 3.03
C PHE A 27 10.14 -2.29 4.03
N LYS A 28 11.32 -2.68 3.55
CA LYS A 28 12.41 -3.16 4.39
C LYS A 28 12.89 -2.09 5.39
N TYR A 29 13.01 -0.84 4.94
CA TYR A 29 13.35 0.27 5.82
C TYR A 29 12.30 0.47 6.91
N GLY A 30 11.01 0.44 6.56
CA GLY A 30 9.92 0.55 7.52
C GLY A 30 9.98 -0.56 8.58
N ALA A 31 10.09 -1.81 8.15
CA ALA A 31 10.12 -2.97 9.03
C ALA A 31 11.35 -3.01 9.94
N MET A 32 12.54 -2.72 9.41
CA MET A 32 13.80 -2.92 10.14
C MET A 32 14.28 -1.71 10.91
N THR A 33 14.06 -0.50 10.41
CA THR A 33 14.67 0.71 10.96
C THR A 33 13.70 1.48 11.85
N GLU A 34 12.46 1.59 11.44
CA GLU A 34 11.49 2.45 12.10
C GLU A 34 10.74 1.75 13.22
N PHE A 35 10.59 0.42 13.13
CA PHE A 35 9.82 -0.38 14.08
C PHE A 35 10.66 -1.41 14.86
N GLY A 36 11.97 -1.49 14.62
CA GLY A 36 12.89 -2.32 15.40
C GLY A 36 12.62 -3.81 15.23
N GLN A 37 12.73 -4.36 14.03
CA GLN A 37 12.61 -5.80 13.74
C GLN A 37 11.34 -6.46 14.33
N ARG A 38 10.20 -5.88 14.12
CA ARG A 38 8.92 -6.49 14.50
C ARG A 38 8.32 -7.34 13.41
N ASP A 39 8.77 -7.14 12.19
CA ASP A 39 8.43 -7.95 11.04
C ASP A 39 9.65 -8.82 10.72
N ASP A 40 9.64 -10.05 11.21
CA ASP A 40 10.60 -11.09 10.89
C ASP A 40 10.14 -11.95 9.71
N HIS A 41 8.97 -11.65 9.16
CA HIS A 41 8.53 -12.23 7.91
C HIS A 41 9.46 -11.78 6.78
N ILE A 42 10.11 -12.74 6.16
CA ILE A 42 10.98 -12.53 5.00
C ILE A 42 10.53 -13.48 3.92
N ASP A 43 10.17 -12.93 2.76
CA ASP A 43 9.81 -13.70 1.58
C ASP A 43 10.99 -14.53 1.04
N GLY A 44 10.69 -15.45 0.14
CA GLY A 44 11.67 -16.39 -0.41
C GLY A 44 12.88 -15.74 -1.10
N ASP A 45 12.78 -14.47 -1.50
CA ASP A 45 13.87 -13.65 -2.06
C ASP A 45 14.67 -12.86 -1.02
N GLY A 46 14.32 -12.99 0.28
CA GLY A 46 15.00 -12.31 1.39
C GLY A 46 14.52 -10.87 1.63
N GLU A 47 13.39 -10.50 1.09
CA GLU A 47 12.76 -9.18 1.26
C GLU A 47 11.45 -9.27 2.08
N ILE A 48 11.01 -8.16 2.64
CA ILE A 48 9.73 -8.07 3.40
C ILE A 48 8.52 -8.24 2.47
N ILE A 49 8.67 -7.82 1.23
CA ILE A 49 7.71 -8.05 0.15
C ILE A 49 8.47 -8.58 -1.06
N SER A 50 8.02 -9.70 -1.60
CA SER A 50 8.69 -10.33 -2.73
C SER A 50 8.54 -9.50 -4.01
N ARG A 51 9.54 -9.61 -4.87
CA ARG A 51 9.46 -9.08 -6.23
C ARG A 51 8.22 -9.60 -6.96
N GLU A 52 7.96 -10.89 -6.84
CA GLU A 52 6.84 -11.55 -7.52
C GLU A 52 5.49 -10.94 -7.09
N THR A 53 5.31 -10.66 -5.81
CA THR A 53 4.10 -9.98 -5.30
C THR A 53 3.94 -8.60 -5.93
N ILE A 54 5.01 -7.80 -6.00
CA ILE A 54 4.95 -6.46 -6.59
C ILE A 54 4.65 -6.54 -8.09
N GLU A 55 5.31 -7.44 -8.81
CA GLU A 55 5.07 -7.66 -10.24
C GLU A 55 3.64 -8.11 -10.51
N HIS A 56 3.12 -9.03 -9.70
CA HIS A 56 1.72 -9.46 -9.80
C HIS A 56 0.75 -8.28 -9.61
N CYS A 57 0.99 -7.43 -8.60
CA CYS A 57 0.17 -6.23 -8.41
C CYS A 57 0.25 -5.25 -9.58
N ILE A 58 1.43 -5.07 -10.19
CA ILE A 58 1.61 -4.19 -11.37
C ILE A 58 0.88 -4.76 -12.59
N ASP A 59 0.96 -6.07 -12.80
CA ASP A 59 0.51 -6.75 -14.02
C ASP A 59 -0.97 -7.16 -14.00
N ASP A 60 -1.66 -7.01 -12.86
CA ASP A 60 -3.11 -7.25 -12.79
C ASP A 60 -3.85 -6.34 -13.78
N ALA A 61 -4.82 -6.92 -14.48
CA ALA A 61 -5.51 -6.24 -15.60
C ALA A 61 -6.27 -4.96 -15.20
N ASP A 62 -6.69 -4.88 -13.92
CA ASP A 62 -7.41 -3.73 -13.38
C ASP A 62 -6.48 -2.79 -12.58
N SER A 63 -5.16 -3.06 -12.58
CA SER A 63 -4.17 -2.26 -11.86
C SER A 63 -3.73 -1.01 -12.62
N GLU A 64 -3.57 0.05 -11.87
CA GLU A 64 -2.99 1.31 -12.32
C GLU A 64 -1.87 1.71 -11.37
N THR A 65 -0.66 1.85 -11.89
CA THR A 65 0.57 2.11 -11.10
C THR A 65 1.12 3.49 -11.38
N TYR A 66 1.46 4.21 -10.31
CA TYR A 66 1.98 5.58 -10.39
C TYR A 66 3.22 5.79 -9.55
N ARG A 67 4.13 6.61 -10.03
CA ARG A 67 5.14 7.28 -9.22
C ARG A 67 4.53 8.45 -8.47
N ILE A 68 4.93 8.63 -7.23
CA ILE A 68 4.67 9.85 -6.46
C ILE A 68 5.85 10.78 -6.68
N VAL A 69 5.59 11.94 -7.28
CA VAL A 69 6.63 12.92 -7.65
C VAL A 69 6.47 14.19 -6.83
N HIS A 70 7.55 14.65 -6.23
CA HIS A 70 7.65 15.93 -5.51
C HIS A 70 8.91 16.66 -5.93
N ASP A 71 8.78 17.93 -6.30
CA ASP A 71 9.89 18.77 -6.80
C ASP A 71 10.70 18.09 -7.93
N GLY A 72 10.00 17.41 -8.84
CA GLY A 72 10.58 16.74 -9.98
C GLY A 72 11.34 15.44 -9.66
N LYS A 73 11.22 14.92 -8.43
CA LYS A 73 11.87 13.68 -7.99
C LYS A 73 10.85 12.62 -7.63
N ASN A 74 11.16 11.37 -7.97
CA ASN A 74 10.40 10.22 -7.47
C ASN A 74 10.61 10.10 -5.95
N VAL A 75 9.54 10.20 -5.17
CA VAL A 75 9.58 10.14 -3.70
C VAL A 75 8.74 8.97 -3.15
N GLY A 76 8.18 8.16 -4.03
CA GLY A 76 7.39 6.99 -3.66
C GLY A 76 6.65 6.40 -4.84
N GLY A 77 5.72 5.52 -4.55
CA GLY A 77 4.86 4.89 -5.53
C GLY A 77 3.55 4.38 -4.96
N VAL A 78 2.60 4.14 -5.83
CA VAL A 78 1.28 3.60 -5.50
C VAL A 78 0.81 2.65 -6.59
N ILE A 79 0.26 1.52 -6.18
CA ILE A 79 -0.45 0.57 -7.05
C ILE A 79 -1.90 0.53 -6.58
N LEU A 80 -2.81 0.77 -7.50
CA LEU A 80 -4.25 0.82 -7.30
C LEU A 80 -4.91 -0.25 -8.16
N LYS A 81 -5.97 -0.86 -7.65
CA LYS A 81 -6.86 -1.70 -8.44
C LYS A 81 -8.18 -0.97 -8.62
N ILE A 82 -8.58 -0.74 -9.86
CA ILE A 82 -9.69 0.14 -10.21
C ILE A 82 -10.83 -0.65 -10.86
N ASP A 83 -11.86 -0.91 -10.09
CA ASP A 83 -13.10 -1.49 -10.62
C ASP A 83 -14.03 -0.39 -11.12
N ARG A 84 -13.99 -0.17 -12.44
CA ARG A 84 -14.77 0.88 -13.11
C ARG A 84 -16.28 0.60 -13.12
N LYS A 85 -16.71 -0.61 -12.82
CA LYS A 85 -18.15 -0.99 -12.82
C LYS A 85 -18.78 -0.72 -11.46
N THR A 86 -18.13 -1.18 -10.40
CA THR A 86 -18.65 -1.04 -9.04
C THR A 86 -18.20 0.25 -8.37
N GLN A 87 -17.08 0.81 -8.82
CA GLN A 87 -16.38 1.93 -8.17
C GLN A 87 -15.95 1.58 -6.73
N HIS A 88 -15.70 0.30 -6.47
CA HIS A 88 -15.08 -0.21 -5.27
C HIS A 88 -13.63 -0.53 -5.58
N ASN A 89 -12.75 0.38 -5.24
CA ASN A 89 -11.36 0.39 -5.65
C ASN A 89 -10.44 0.01 -4.47
N SER A 90 -9.29 -0.58 -4.77
CA SER A 90 -8.30 -0.97 -3.75
C SER A 90 -7.01 -0.17 -3.89
N LEU A 91 -6.42 0.13 -2.75
CA LEU A 91 -5.04 0.58 -2.62
C LEU A 91 -4.18 -0.65 -2.29
N GLU A 92 -3.55 -1.23 -3.32
CA GLU A 92 -2.81 -2.48 -3.20
C GLU A 92 -1.45 -2.29 -2.53
N LEU A 93 -0.63 -1.40 -3.06
CA LEU A 93 0.67 -1.05 -2.48
C LEU A 93 0.85 0.47 -2.45
N PHE A 94 1.41 0.95 -1.36
CA PHE A 94 1.68 2.38 -1.17
C PHE A 94 2.97 2.57 -0.37
N PHE A 95 3.92 3.31 -0.93
CA PHE A 95 5.17 3.58 -0.25
C PHE A 95 5.68 5.00 -0.48
N VAL A 96 6.38 5.52 0.51
CA VAL A 96 7.15 6.76 0.43
C VAL A 96 8.61 6.40 0.72
N LEU A 97 9.53 6.87 -0.10
CA LEU A 97 10.94 6.56 0.04
C LEU A 97 11.52 7.05 1.37
N PRO A 98 12.44 6.29 1.98
CA PRO A 98 13.22 6.76 3.12
C PRO A 98 13.85 8.13 2.84
N GLY A 99 13.82 9.02 3.83
CA GLY A 99 14.28 10.41 3.64
C GLY A 99 13.19 11.40 3.20
N SER A 100 12.09 10.90 2.63
CA SER A 100 10.92 11.71 2.26
C SER A 100 9.77 11.58 3.28
N HIS A 101 9.99 10.86 4.35
CA HIS A 101 9.02 10.67 5.42
C HIS A 101 8.78 11.95 6.24
N SER A 102 7.63 12.03 6.91
CA SER A 102 7.26 13.11 7.84
C SER A 102 7.11 14.51 7.20
N GLN A 103 7.14 14.62 5.88
CA GLN A 103 6.97 15.87 5.14
C GLN A 103 5.54 16.07 4.62
N GLY A 104 4.59 15.22 5.00
CA GLY A 104 3.21 15.27 4.50
C GLY A 104 3.02 14.69 3.10
N ILE A 105 4.06 14.11 2.51
CA ILE A 105 4.05 13.53 1.16
C ILE A 105 3.02 12.39 1.05
N GLY A 106 3.01 11.45 2.01
CA GLY A 106 2.05 10.35 1.98
C GLY A 106 0.60 10.84 1.97
N TYR A 107 0.27 11.83 2.80
CA TYR A 107 -1.08 12.40 2.81
C TYR A 107 -1.38 13.19 1.53
N GLY A 108 -0.40 13.91 1.00
CA GLY A 108 -0.52 14.60 -0.29
C GLY A 108 -0.79 13.61 -1.43
N ALA A 109 -0.06 12.49 -1.45
CA ALA A 109 -0.25 11.42 -2.44
C ALA A 109 -1.64 10.78 -2.34
N TRP A 110 -2.11 10.49 -1.13
CA TRP A 110 -3.48 10.00 -0.95
C TRP A 110 -4.53 10.98 -1.48
N ARG A 111 -4.37 12.28 -1.18
CA ARG A 111 -5.26 13.32 -1.72
C ARG A 111 -5.22 13.41 -3.26
N ALA A 112 -4.05 13.19 -3.85
CA ALA A 112 -3.90 13.13 -5.30
C ALA A 112 -4.60 11.90 -5.90
N VAL A 113 -4.54 10.73 -5.23
CA VAL A 113 -5.30 9.54 -5.61
C VAL A 113 -6.80 9.82 -5.59
N GLU A 114 -7.34 10.37 -4.50
CA GLU A 114 -8.76 10.72 -4.42
C GLU A 114 -9.21 11.70 -5.51
N ALA A 115 -8.36 12.67 -5.83
CA ALA A 115 -8.64 13.65 -6.88
C ALA A 115 -8.59 13.03 -8.29
N LEU A 116 -7.76 12.01 -8.50
CA LEU A 116 -7.63 11.31 -9.77
C LEU A 116 -8.83 10.39 -10.04
N TYR A 117 -9.46 9.85 -8.98
CA TYR A 117 -10.59 8.93 -9.07
C TYR A 117 -11.84 9.45 -8.31
N PRO A 118 -12.40 10.59 -8.73
CA PRO A 118 -13.50 11.24 -8.01
C PRO A 118 -14.80 10.41 -8.01
N GLU A 119 -14.94 9.46 -8.93
CA GLU A 119 -16.12 8.60 -9.05
C GLU A 119 -16.10 7.42 -8.07
N THR A 120 -14.98 7.18 -7.38
CA THR A 120 -14.84 6.08 -6.42
C THR A 120 -15.89 6.20 -5.31
N LYS A 121 -16.59 5.10 -5.07
CA LYS A 121 -17.57 5.00 -3.98
C LYS A 121 -16.95 4.48 -2.69
N VAL A 122 -16.06 3.50 -2.83
CA VAL A 122 -15.37 2.87 -1.70
C VAL A 122 -13.92 2.64 -2.08
N TRP A 123 -13.02 3.04 -1.19
CA TRP A 123 -11.63 2.60 -1.19
C TRP A 123 -11.43 1.54 -0.12
N GLU A 124 -10.65 0.52 -0.45
CA GLU A 124 -10.18 -0.45 0.54
C GLU A 124 -8.66 -0.59 0.52
N THR A 125 -8.11 -1.05 1.62
CA THR A 125 -6.70 -1.43 1.75
C THR A 125 -6.54 -2.35 2.96
N CYS A 126 -5.40 -3.01 3.07
CA CYS A 126 -5.07 -3.79 4.25
C CYS A 126 -3.65 -3.50 4.71
N THR A 127 -3.37 -3.80 5.97
CA THR A 127 -2.02 -3.73 6.54
C THR A 127 -1.91 -4.68 7.73
N PRO A 128 -0.71 -5.23 8.01
CA PRO A 128 -0.49 -6.01 9.22
C PRO A 128 -0.95 -5.29 10.48
N TYR A 129 -1.57 -6.02 11.40
CA TYR A 129 -2.16 -5.44 12.62
C TYR A 129 -1.15 -4.72 13.51
N PHE A 130 0.12 -5.09 13.45
CA PHE A 130 1.20 -4.48 14.24
C PHE A 130 1.75 -3.18 13.63
N GLU A 131 1.42 -2.87 12.38
CA GLU A 131 1.88 -1.69 11.65
C GLU A 131 1.18 -0.40 12.12
N LYS A 132 1.48 0.03 13.35
CA LYS A 132 0.83 1.16 14.02
C LYS A 132 0.91 2.47 13.24
N ARG A 133 1.99 2.68 12.49
CA ARG A 133 2.16 3.87 11.66
C ARG A 133 1.18 3.86 10.48
N ASN A 134 1.05 2.74 9.80
CA ASN A 134 0.10 2.59 8.69
C ASN A 134 -1.33 2.71 9.20
N ILE A 135 -1.66 2.08 10.33
CA ILE A 135 -2.97 2.20 10.98
C ILE A 135 -3.26 3.67 11.30
N HIS A 136 -2.31 4.38 11.94
CA HIS A 136 -2.46 5.81 12.22
C HIS A 136 -2.66 6.63 10.93
N PHE A 137 -1.91 6.32 9.88
CA PHE A 137 -2.00 7.00 8.60
C PHE A 137 -3.38 6.79 7.97
N TYR A 138 -3.82 5.55 7.82
CA TYR A 138 -5.11 5.26 7.19
C TYR A 138 -6.29 5.80 8.01
N VAL A 139 -6.31 5.53 9.31
CA VAL A 139 -7.45 5.94 10.16
C VAL A 139 -7.45 7.44 10.42
N ASN A 140 -6.35 7.98 10.93
CA ASN A 140 -6.35 9.34 11.47
C ASN A 140 -6.01 10.42 10.43
N LYS A 141 -5.34 10.05 9.31
CA LYS A 141 -4.98 11.01 8.26
C LYS A 141 -5.87 10.88 7.04
N CYS A 142 -6.07 9.66 6.53
CA CYS A 142 -6.79 9.41 5.29
C CYS A 142 -8.30 9.22 5.49
N GLY A 143 -8.77 8.97 6.72
CA GLY A 143 -10.19 8.82 7.06
C GLY A 143 -10.78 7.46 6.73
N PHE A 144 -9.96 6.43 6.65
CA PHE A 144 -10.41 5.04 6.60
C PHE A 144 -10.93 4.58 7.95
N GLN A 145 -11.71 3.51 7.93
CA GLN A 145 -12.19 2.81 9.11
C GLN A 145 -11.77 1.34 9.01
N ILE A 146 -11.38 0.75 10.13
CA ILE A 146 -11.16 -0.70 10.20
C ILE A 146 -12.53 -1.35 10.20
N ASP A 147 -12.78 -2.26 9.25
CA ASP A 147 -14.04 -2.99 9.16
C ASP A 147 -13.89 -4.49 9.36
N GLN A 148 -12.70 -5.06 9.15
CA GLN A 148 -12.42 -6.47 9.40
C GLN A 148 -11.03 -6.66 10.00
N PHE A 149 -10.93 -7.72 10.82
CA PHE A 149 -9.66 -8.26 11.29
C PHE A 149 -9.51 -9.68 10.75
N TRP A 150 -8.54 -9.87 9.87
CA TRP A 150 -8.24 -11.16 9.28
C TRP A 150 -7.20 -11.89 10.12
N CYS A 151 -7.51 -13.12 10.47
CA CYS A 151 -6.66 -13.98 11.28
C CYS A 151 -7.02 -15.43 10.97
N ARG A 152 -6.33 -16.39 11.58
CA ARG A 152 -6.61 -17.84 11.37
C ARG A 152 -8.06 -18.26 11.61
N TYR A 153 -8.84 -17.46 12.35
CA TYR A 153 -10.24 -17.76 12.64
C TYR A 153 -11.22 -17.08 11.69
N PHE A 154 -10.75 -16.10 10.95
CA PHE A 154 -11.56 -15.33 10.00
C PHE A 154 -10.69 -14.88 8.82
N GLN A 155 -10.87 -15.55 7.71
CA GLN A 155 -10.13 -15.28 6.47
C GLN A 155 -10.99 -14.51 5.47
N PRO A 156 -10.41 -13.67 4.60
CA PRO A 156 -11.16 -12.99 3.55
C PRO A 156 -11.75 -14.00 2.56
N GLU A 157 -12.95 -13.71 2.06
CA GLU A 157 -13.58 -14.53 1.02
C GLU A 157 -12.74 -14.51 -0.26
N GLY A 158 -12.50 -15.69 -0.85
CA GLY A 158 -11.80 -15.82 -2.12
C GLY A 158 -10.27 -15.83 -2.06
N VAL A 159 -9.67 -15.67 -0.89
CA VAL A 159 -8.24 -15.86 -0.72
C VAL A 159 -7.97 -17.33 -0.43
N MET A 160 -7.23 -17.99 -1.32
CA MET A 160 -6.79 -19.37 -1.10
C MET A 160 -5.67 -19.38 -0.04
N PRO A 161 -5.65 -20.34 0.88
CA PRO A 161 -4.61 -20.46 1.92
C PRO A 161 -3.17 -20.54 1.37
N GLU A 162 -3.01 -20.83 0.09
CA GLU A 162 -1.71 -20.97 -0.58
C GLU A 162 -1.14 -19.66 -1.10
N GLU A 163 -1.91 -18.56 -1.12
CA GLU A 163 -1.51 -17.31 -1.75
C GLU A 163 -1.03 -16.22 -0.77
N GLY A 164 -0.51 -16.59 0.39
CA GLY A 164 0.25 -15.62 1.16
C GLY A 164 -0.25 -15.26 2.56
N TYR A 165 -1.11 -16.07 3.15
CA TYR A 165 -1.31 -16.01 4.60
C TYR A 165 -0.51 -17.17 5.22
N PRO A 166 0.58 -16.90 5.95
CA PRO A 166 1.30 -17.95 6.66
C PRO A 166 0.36 -18.68 7.62
N ASP A 167 0.33 -20.00 7.55
CA ASP A 167 -0.50 -20.85 8.42
C ASP A 167 0.05 -20.92 9.87
N ASP A 168 1.11 -20.20 10.17
CA ASP A 168 1.99 -20.49 11.30
C ASP A 168 2.18 -19.37 12.31
N GLY A 169 1.27 -18.41 12.45
CA GLY A 169 1.41 -17.48 13.55
C GLY A 169 0.75 -16.14 13.42
N GLU A 170 1.15 -15.24 14.31
CA GLU A 170 0.65 -13.87 14.42
C GLU A 170 0.98 -12.99 13.20
N ASP A 171 1.88 -13.44 12.33
CA ASP A 171 2.45 -12.64 11.23
C ASP A 171 1.50 -12.47 10.04
N GLY A 172 0.52 -13.38 9.89
CA GLY A 172 -0.53 -13.29 8.86
C GLY A 172 -1.76 -12.46 9.26
N GLU A 173 -1.75 -11.86 10.44
CA GLU A 173 -2.92 -11.11 10.91
C GLU A 173 -2.95 -9.71 10.32
N MET A 174 -4.10 -9.35 9.70
CA MET A 174 -4.27 -8.11 8.96
C MET A 174 -5.52 -7.36 9.40
N PHE A 175 -5.45 -6.04 9.38
CA PHE A 175 -6.66 -5.20 9.36
C PHE A 175 -7.02 -4.86 7.92
N ARG A 176 -8.31 -5.02 7.58
CA ARG A 176 -8.90 -4.41 6.40
C ARG A 176 -9.48 -3.05 6.77
N PHE A 177 -9.22 -2.09 5.91
CA PHE A 177 -9.70 -0.72 6.03
C PHE A 177 -10.60 -0.38 4.86
N ILE A 178 -11.68 0.32 5.14
CA ILE A 178 -12.54 0.88 4.10
C ILE A 178 -12.72 2.39 4.29
N LYS A 179 -12.90 3.08 3.18
CA LYS A 179 -13.29 4.48 3.16
C LYS A 179 -14.45 4.67 2.19
N ILE A 180 -15.62 5.01 2.72
CA ILE A 180 -16.80 5.34 1.91
C ILE A 180 -16.67 6.81 1.50
N MET A 181 -16.64 7.05 0.18
CA MET A 181 -16.59 8.38 -0.38
C MET A 181 -17.98 9.03 -0.34
N LYS A 182 -18.03 10.34 -0.12
CA LYS A 182 -19.29 11.10 -0.01
C LYS A 182 -19.61 11.81 -1.30
#